data_7e7bca6e63c0a435abeb3224b89da209
#
_entry.id   7e7bca6e63c0a435abeb3224b89da209
#
_cell.length_a   1.000
_cell.length_b   1.000
_cell.length_c   1.000
_cell.angle_alpha   90.00
_cell.angle_beta   90.00
_cell.angle_gamma   90.00
#
_symmetry.space_group_name_H-M   'P 1'
#
loop_
_entity.id
_entity.type
_entity.pdbx_description
1 polymer ?
#
loop_
_entity_poly.entity_id
_entity_poly.type
_entity_poly.pdbx_seq_one_letter_code
_entity_poly.pdbx_strand_id
1 'polypeptide(L)'
;MRTPTLQYLYLQKPVTLIIVICIIAVIPWIGLGDFSTKGEPREAAVAISMLESGNWILPQSYADEFAYKPPMAHWLMAIFSYPQGHVTEFSSRLPSALAFIALITWVLVFFGKRVEKFQEAFISTLLLVTCIEIHRAAMTTRVDMLLTTFIVVGLFQLYRWEEKMELKDLPLQIPLLLGCAVLTKGPVGIILPLFVFGVYLLCLRKYDLLTIFKALLYAGVSSSFLPLLWYIAAWKQGGDNFLNVVLAENFGRFFHLDTPNIAYDLGHENGVWYNFVTLIAGFMPWTIFFFFSLFGFKFKKPGQNAKELGIKIKERLKSMDKIYLFCLVAIVCILFFYSIPSSKRSVYLMPAYPFISLFLTRYALYLTENRTKVTRIFAALIAATVTVALVAVSLTIMGQIDPVSIGALYTDKASLLETIEAACLYLTPGHTLSWVIIGLNLVALVTLFYQMSKKINIKILYATIFVTFMVNILIDGVIMRGVRQGGSCKEFSKEIMANFPLNKDNTFVMNNLKSYRNLYGANFYMGNIFRNFEKERPTEGYFLSGEKEMEKVLAGYGEQYQFDQLAISDKTISELKQKIVLYRFQRKTPAP
;
A
#
# COMPACT_ATOMS: atom_id res chain seq x y z
N MET A 1 -5.19 1.69 -44.82
CA MET A 1 -4.38 1.00 -43.80
C MET A 1 -5.16 0.99 -42.49
N ARG A 2 -5.43 -0.18 -41.88
CA ARG A 2 -6.05 -0.24 -40.55
C ARG A 2 -5.08 0.36 -39.53
N THR A 3 -5.55 1.34 -38.73
CA THR A 3 -4.75 1.87 -37.62
C THR A 3 -4.30 0.72 -36.71
N PRO A 4 -3.03 0.69 -36.24
CA PRO A 4 -2.59 -0.32 -35.28
C PRO A 4 -3.55 -0.38 -34.08
N THR A 5 -3.84 -1.57 -33.59
CA THR A 5 -4.86 -1.80 -32.54
C THR A 5 -4.64 -0.93 -31.29
N LEU A 6 -3.39 -0.72 -30.86
CA LEU A 6 -3.05 0.15 -29.73
C LEU A 6 -3.34 1.64 -30.01
N GLN A 7 -3.07 2.12 -31.23
CA GLN A 7 -3.36 3.50 -31.60
C GLN A 7 -4.88 3.74 -31.70
N TYR A 8 -5.63 2.76 -32.19
CA TYR A 8 -7.09 2.80 -32.20
C TYR A 8 -7.65 2.86 -30.77
N LEU A 9 -7.18 1.99 -29.87
CA LEU A 9 -7.61 1.98 -28.47
C LEU A 9 -7.28 3.30 -27.76
N TYR A 10 -6.09 3.86 -27.98
CA TYR A 10 -5.71 5.16 -27.41
C TYR A 10 -6.64 6.30 -27.89
N LEU A 11 -6.97 6.34 -29.18
CA LEU A 11 -7.78 7.41 -29.76
C LEU A 11 -9.29 7.25 -29.50
N GLN A 12 -9.81 6.02 -29.53
CA GLN A 12 -11.23 5.76 -29.50
C GLN A 12 -11.74 5.22 -28.16
N LYS A 13 -10.89 4.45 -27.43
CA LYS A 13 -11.26 3.77 -26.18
C LYS A 13 -10.17 3.87 -25.12
N PRO A 14 -9.70 5.08 -24.76
CA PRO A 14 -8.56 5.24 -23.84
C PRO A 14 -8.84 4.70 -22.44
N VAL A 15 -10.09 4.75 -21.97
CA VAL A 15 -10.49 4.19 -20.67
C VAL A 15 -10.34 2.67 -20.67
N THR A 16 -10.79 2.00 -21.73
CA THR A 16 -10.61 0.54 -21.87
C THR A 16 -9.12 0.17 -21.91
N LEU A 17 -8.31 0.94 -22.65
CA LEU A 17 -6.87 0.71 -22.74
C LEU A 17 -6.21 0.80 -21.36
N ILE A 18 -6.52 1.84 -20.58
CA ILE A 18 -5.89 1.99 -19.25
C ILE A 18 -6.37 0.91 -18.26
N ILE A 19 -7.64 0.49 -18.33
CA ILE A 19 -8.15 -0.61 -17.51
C ILE A 19 -7.38 -1.91 -17.83
N VAL A 20 -7.19 -2.22 -19.11
CA VAL A 20 -6.42 -3.41 -19.53
C VAL A 20 -4.97 -3.33 -19.05
N ILE A 21 -4.31 -2.16 -19.19
CA ILE A 21 -2.96 -1.95 -18.66
C ILE A 21 -2.92 -2.21 -17.15
N CYS A 22 -3.87 -1.67 -16.39
CA CYS A 22 -3.94 -1.87 -14.94
C CYS A 22 -4.21 -3.33 -14.56
N ILE A 23 -5.10 -4.03 -15.29
CA ILE A 23 -5.35 -5.47 -15.07
C ILE A 23 -4.07 -6.26 -15.26
N ILE A 24 -3.35 -6.04 -16.36
CA ILE A 24 -2.06 -6.71 -16.65
C ILE A 24 -1.00 -6.36 -15.59
N ALA A 25 -1.02 -5.12 -15.08
CA ALA A 25 -0.08 -4.66 -14.06
C ALA A 25 -0.19 -5.43 -12.74
N VAL A 26 -1.40 -5.82 -12.30
CA VAL A 26 -1.62 -6.29 -10.92
C VAL A 26 -2.33 -7.65 -10.83
N ILE A 27 -3.41 -7.89 -11.57
CA ILE A 27 -4.28 -9.06 -11.35
C ILE A 27 -3.56 -10.41 -11.48
N PRO A 28 -2.69 -10.67 -12.49
CA PRO A 28 -2.01 -11.95 -12.62
C PRO A 28 -1.01 -12.25 -11.49
N TRP A 29 -0.57 -11.21 -10.76
CA TRP A 29 0.55 -11.29 -9.82
C TRP A 29 0.12 -11.28 -8.36
N ILE A 30 -1.08 -10.74 -8.00
CA ILE A 30 -1.53 -10.63 -6.60
C ILE A 30 -1.68 -11.98 -5.88
N GLY A 31 -1.95 -13.07 -6.62
CA GLY A 31 -2.03 -14.42 -6.06
C GLY A 31 -0.68 -15.12 -5.91
N LEU A 32 0.41 -14.52 -6.45
CA LEU A 32 1.73 -15.13 -6.41
C LEU A 32 2.47 -14.77 -5.12
N GLY A 33 2.95 -15.81 -4.45
CA GLY A 33 3.70 -15.70 -3.20
C GLY A 33 2.81 -15.50 -1.97
N ASP A 34 3.28 -16.09 -0.90
CA ASP A 34 2.60 -16.19 0.39
C ASP A 34 2.63 -14.87 1.17
N PHE A 35 1.93 -14.82 2.30
CA PHE A 35 2.12 -13.74 3.26
C PHE A 35 3.45 -13.91 3.99
N SER A 36 4.28 -12.88 3.92
CA SER A 36 5.60 -12.83 4.58
C SER A 36 5.73 -11.62 5.51
N THR A 37 4.71 -10.78 5.58
CA THR A 37 4.69 -9.57 6.42
C THR A 37 3.60 -9.64 7.48
N LYS A 38 3.83 -9.01 8.62
CA LYS A 38 2.85 -8.93 9.73
C LYS A 38 1.49 -8.34 9.32
N GLY A 39 1.47 -7.42 8.36
CA GLY A 39 0.28 -6.61 8.07
C GLY A 39 -0.77 -7.31 7.22
N GLU A 40 -0.37 -8.12 6.25
CA GLU A 40 -1.30 -8.79 5.33
C GLU A 40 -2.14 -9.88 6.02
N PRO A 41 -1.53 -10.87 6.70
CA PRO A 41 -2.29 -11.94 7.32
C PRO A 41 -3.17 -11.45 8.47
N ARG A 42 -2.79 -10.39 9.17
CA ARG A 42 -3.63 -9.77 10.21
C ARG A 42 -4.95 -9.25 9.63
N GLU A 43 -4.91 -8.54 8.52
CA GLU A 43 -6.14 -8.03 7.89
C GLU A 43 -6.96 -9.20 7.27
N ALA A 44 -6.29 -10.19 6.68
CA ALA A 44 -6.95 -11.35 6.09
C ALA A 44 -7.63 -12.26 7.13
N ALA A 45 -7.05 -12.42 8.32
CA ALA A 45 -7.63 -13.20 9.42
C ALA A 45 -8.98 -12.63 9.90
N VAL A 46 -9.18 -11.31 9.82
CA VAL A 46 -10.47 -10.68 10.12
C VAL A 46 -11.55 -11.17 9.13
N ALA A 47 -11.21 -11.28 7.84
CA ALA A 47 -12.14 -11.80 6.83
C ALA A 47 -12.44 -13.30 7.05
N ILE A 48 -11.47 -14.11 7.50
CA ILE A 48 -11.73 -15.51 7.92
C ILE A 48 -12.77 -15.52 9.03
N SER A 49 -12.55 -14.75 10.08
CA SER A 49 -13.47 -14.67 11.22
C SER A 49 -14.87 -14.21 10.82
N MET A 50 -15.01 -13.28 9.87
CA MET A 50 -16.32 -12.88 9.34
C MET A 50 -17.06 -14.03 8.67
N LEU A 51 -16.34 -14.84 7.85
CA LEU A 51 -16.93 -15.96 7.13
C LEU A 51 -17.31 -17.12 8.08
N GLU A 52 -16.48 -17.41 9.07
CA GLU A 52 -16.69 -18.51 10.02
C GLU A 52 -17.77 -18.21 11.06
N SER A 53 -17.71 -17.01 11.67
CA SER A 53 -18.62 -16.63 12.75
C SER A 53 -19.95 -16.03 12.28
N GLY A 54 -20.02 -15.58 11.01
CA GLY A 54 -21.14 -14.79 10.50
C GLY A 54 -21.23 -13.38 11.10
N ASN A 55 -20.27 -12.96 11.93
CA ASN A 55 -20.23 -11.62 12.51
C ASN A 55 -19.51 -10.63 11.58
N TRP A 56 -20.28 -9.85 10.83
CA TRP A 56 -19.78 -8.86 9.88
C TRP A 56 -19.63 -7.45 10.49
N ILE A 57 -20.03 -7.28 11.75
CA ILE A 57 -19.98 -5.97 12.44
C ILE A 57 -18.68 -5.85 13.21
N LEU A 58 -18.42 -6.75 14.17
CA LEU A 58 -17.25 -6.74 15.03
C LEU A 58 -16.69 -8.15 15.21
N PRO A 59 -16.05 -8.72 14.17
CA PRO A 59 -15.46 -10.06 14.28
C PRO A 59 -14.27 -10.04 15.24
N GLN A 60 -14.06 -11.17 15.89
CA GLN A 60 -12.85 -11.43 16.66
C GLN A 60 -11.83 -12.12 15.77
N SER A 61 -10.57 -11.72 15.86
CA SER A 61 -9.45 -12.38 15.20
C SER A 61 -8.37 -12.73 16.22
N TYR A 62 -7.25 -13.21 15.82
CA TYR A 62 -6.05 -13.55 16.60
C TYR A 62 -6.25 -13.55 18.13
N ALA A 63 -6.43 -14.73 18.73
CA ALA A 63 -6.51 -14.89 20.18
C ALA A 63 -7.53 -13.94 20.86
N ASP A 64 -8.74 -13.85 20.30
CA ASP A 64 -9.86 -13.02 20.75
C ASP A 64 -9.69 -11.50 20.67
N GLU A 65 -8.73 -11.00 19.88
CA GLU A 65 -8.67 -9.57 19.58
C GLU A 65 -9.87 -9.11 18.73
N PHE A 66 -10.48 -8.00 19.09
CA PHE A 66 -11.47 -7.36 18.22
C PHE A 66 -10.81 -6.72 17.00
N ALA A 67 -11.48 -6.83 15.86
CA ALA A 67 -11.14 -6.07 14.67
C ALA A 67 -11.51 -4.60 14.87
N TYR A 68 -10.62 -3.81 15.45
CA TYR A 68 -10.85 -2.41 15.80
C TYR A 68 -10.90 -1.44 14.61
N LYS A 69 -10.41 -1.86 13.44
CA LYS A 69 -10.50 -1.05 12.22
C LYS A 69 -11.90 -1.12 11.63
N PRO A 70 -12.38 -0.02 11.03
CA PRO A 70 -13.64 -0.04 10.30
C PRO A 70 -13.64 -1.09 9.19
N PRO A 71 -14.80 -1.67 8.84
CA PRO A 71 -14.88 -2.99 8.22
C PRO A 71 -14.80 -3.00 6.68
N MET A 72 -14.82 -1.86 5.98
CA MET A 72 -14.98 -1.79 4.52
C MET A 72 -14.02 -2.70 3.75
N ALA A 73 -12.73 -2.68 4.11
CA ALA A 73 -11.73 -3.51 3.44
C ALA A 73 -11.95 -5.01 3.74
N HIS A 74 -12.29 -5.35 4.99
CA HIS A 74 -12.55 -6.71 5.41
C HIS A 74 -13.85 -7.26 4.80
N TRP A 75 -14.90 -6.43 4.68
CA TRP A 75 -16.12 -6.80 3.96
C TRP A 75 -15.81 -7.19 2.51
N LEU A 76 -15.02 -6.38 1.81
CA LEU A 76 -14.64 -6.70 0.42
C LEU A 76 -13.80 -7.98 0.34
N MET A 77 -12.86 -8.19 1.27
CA MET A 77 -12.07 -9.44 1.33
C MET A 77 -12.99 -10.65 1.55
N ALA A 78 -13.93 -10.57 2.50
CA ALA A 78 -14.88 -11.62 2.80
C ALA A 78 -15.82 -11.89 1.60
N ILE A 79 -16.36 -10.83 0.96
CA ILE A 79 -17.22 -10.94 -0.23
C ILE A 79 -16.49 -11.64 -1.39
N PHE A 80 -15.23 -11.25 -1.68
CA PHE A 80 -14.46 -11.88 -2.76
C PHE A 80 -13.97 -13.29 -2.40
N SER A 81 -13.94 -13.64 -1.13
CA SER A 81 -13.60 -14.99 -0.65
C SER A 81 -14.82 -15.90 -0.56
N TYR A 82 -16.03 -15.34 -0.46
CA TYR A 82 -17.28 -16.08 -0.26
C TYR A 82 -17.55 -17.17 -1.31
N PRO A 83 -17.34 -16.93 -2.63
CA PRO A 83 -17.62 -17.95 -3.65
C PRO A 83 -16.76 -19.21 -3.54
N GLN A 84 -15.55 -19.11 -2.98
CA GLN A 84 -14.63 -20.25 -2.80
C GLN A 84 -14.68 -20.83 -1.38
N GLY A 85 -15.44 -20.23 -0.47
CA GLY A 85 -15.63 -20.68 0.90
C GLY A 85 -14.46 -20.44 1.87
N HIS A 86 -13.34 -19.88 1.40
CA HIS A 86 -12.16 -19.60 2.22
C HIS A 86 -11.37 -18.39 1.71
N VAL A 87 -10.65 -17.73 2.62
CA VAL A 87 -9.81 -16.58 2.30
C VAL A 87 -8.44 -17.05 1.79
N THR A 88 -8.00 -16.47 0.66
CA THR A 88 -6.69 -16.73 0.06
C THR A 88 -5.87 -15.46 -0.05
N GLU A 89 -4.59 -15.57 -0.38
CA GLU A 89 -3.73 -14.42 -0.70
C GLU A 89 -4.29 -13.61 -1.86
N PHE A 90 -4.85 -14.29 -2.89
CA PHE A 90 -5.48 -13.64 -4.03
C PHE A 90 -6.74 -12.85 -3.62
N SER A 91 -7.71 -13.52 -2.97
CA SER A 91 -8.99 -12.88 -2.62
C SER A 91 -8.83 -11.75 -1.62
N SER A 92 -7.84 -11.83 -0.71
CA SER A 92 -7.54 -10.78 0.26
C SER A 92 -6.81 -9.57 -0.35
N ARG A 93 -5.99 -9.74 -1.40
CA ARG A 93 -5.32 -8.64 -2.13
C ARG A 93 -6.22 -8.01 -3.20
N LEU A 94 -7.25 -8.73 -3.66
CA LEU A 94 -8.14 -8.27 -4.74
C LEU A 94 -8.80 -6.91 -4.47
N PRO A 95 -9.29 -6.56 -3.25
CA PRO A 95 -9.81 -5.22 -2.97
C PRO A 95 -8.82 -4.09 -3.26
N SER A 96 -7.54 -4.27 -2.91
CA SER A 96 -6.48 -3.29 -3.20
C SER A 96 -6.22 -3.15 -4.69
N ALA A 97 -6.17 -4.27 -5.43
CA ALA A 97 -5.97 -4.27 -6.87
C ALA A 97 -7.13 -3.60 -7.62
N LEU A 98 -8.38 -3.87 -7.23
CA LEU A 98 -9.56 -3.22 -7.82
C LEU A 98 -9.63 -1.72 -7.48
N ALA A 99 -9.26 -1.34 -6.25
CA ALA A 99 -9.17 0.06 -5.85
C ALA A 99 -8.14 0.82 -6.68
N PHE A 100 -6.98 0.20 -6.97
CA PHE A 100 -5.98 0.75 -7.87
C PHE A 100 -6.52 0.95 -9.29
N ILE A 101 -7.16 -0.06 -9.88
CA ILE A 101 -7.76 0.03 -11.22
C ILE A 101 -8.79 1.18 -11.27
N ALA A 102 -9.65 1.25 -10.24
CA ALA A 102 -10.63 2.32 -10.11
C ALA A 102 -9.97 3.70 -10.00
N LEU A 103 -8.97 3.85 -9.13
CA LEU A 103 -8.23 5.12 -8.95
C LEU A 103 -7.64 5.60 -10.27
N ILE A 104 -6.86 4.76 -10.95
CA ILE A 104 -6.17 5.11 -12.20
C ILE A 104 -7.20 5.48 -13.29
N THR A 105 -8.29 4.73 -13.38
CA THR A 105 -9.38 5.00 -14.32
C THR A 105 -10.03 6.37 -14.05
N TRP A 106 -10.34 6.66 -12.79
CA TRP A 106 -10.92 7.95 -12.41
C TRP A 106 -9.95 9.13 -12.62
N VAL A 107 -8.66 8.94 -12.37
CA VAL A 107 -7.63 9.95 -12.67
C VAL A 107 -7.62 10.29 -14.16
N LEU A 108 -7.63 9.28 -15.05
CA LEU A 108 -7.71 9.50 -16.50
C LEU A 108 -8.98 10.27 -16.90
N VAL A 109 -10.15 9.81 -16.43
CA VAL A 109 -11.44 10.41 -16.77
C VAL A 109 -11.55 11.84 -16.22
N PHE A 110 -11.05 12.08 -15.01
CA PHE A 110 -11.14 13.39 -14.38
C PHE A 110 -10.21 14.42 -15.03
N PHE A 111 -8.92 14.08 -15.16
CA PHE A 111 -7.96 14.98 -15.78
C PHE A 111 -8.16 15.11 -17.29
N GLY A 112 -8.49 14.02 -17.99
CA GLY A 112 -8.68 14.02 -19.44
C GLY A 112 -9.76 14.99 -19.96
N LYS A 113 -10.68 15.39 -19.07
CA LYS A 113 -11.72 16.41 -19.38
C LYS A 113 -11.32 17.84 -19.00
N ARG A 114 -10.17 18.04 -18.32
CA ARG A 114 -9.80 19.32 -17.68
C ARG A 114 -8.43 19.84 -18.06
N VAL A 115 -7.55 18.98 -18.55
CA VAL A 115 -6.25 19.41 -19.07
C VAL A 115 -6.37 19.78 -20.55
N GLU A 116 -5.52 20.66 -21.02
CA GLU A 116 -5.53 21.14 -22.39
C GLU A 116 -5.29 20.03 -23.42
N LYS A 117 -4.32 19.15 -23.14
CA LYS A 117 -3.96 18.02 -24.03
C LYS A 117 -4.28 16.70 -23.32
N PHE A 118 -5.16 15.89 -23.90
CA PHE A 118 -5.48 14.55 -23.36
C PHE A 118 -4.25 13.69 -23.07
N GLN A 119 -3.19 13.85 -23.88
CA GLN A 119 -1.91 13.19 -23.69
C GLN A 119 -1.32 13.44 -22.30
N GLU A 120 -1.50 14.63 -21.73
CA GLU A 120 -1.03 14.96 -20.38
C GLU A 120 -1.74 14.09 -19.33
N ALA A 121 -3.06 13.95 -19.40
CA ALA A 121 -3.82 13.07 -18.52
C ALA A 121 -3.40 11.60 -18.68
N PHE A 122 -3.22 11.14 -19.90
CA PHE A 122 -2.87 9.75 -20.19
C PHE A 122 -1.46 9.40 -19.66
N ILE A 123 -0.45 10.25 -19.89
CA ILE A 123 0.90 10.04 -19.33
C ILE A 123 0.86 10.11 -17.81
N SER A 124 0.09 11.03 -17.20
CA SER A 124 -0.07 11.13 -15.76
C SER A 124 -0.56 9.81 -15.14
N THR A 125 -1.51 9.13 -15.78
CA THR A 125 -1.96 7.81 -15.33
C THR A 125 -0.88 6.73 -15.48
N LEU A 126 -0.12 6.75 -16.57
CA LEU A 126 0.98 5.80 -16.78
C LEU A 126 2.12 5.98 -15.76
N LEU A 127 2.44 7.24 -15.39
CA LEU A 127 3.42 7.50 -14.32
C LEU A 127 2.94 6.95 -12.98
N LEU A 128 1.64 7.04 -12.66
CA LEU A 128 1.06 6.44 -11.46
C LEU A 128 1.11 4.91 -11.47
N VAL A 129 0.77 4.28 -12.59
CA VAL A 129 0.82 2.81 -12.74
C VAL A 129 2.22 2.28 -12.50
N THR A 130 3.25 3.06 -12.87
CA THR A 130 4.65 2.64 -12.83
C THR A 130 5.43 3.18 -11.64
N CYS A 131 4.86 4.03 -10.78
CA CYS A 131 5.54 4.48 -9.57
C CYS A 131 5.50 3.40 -8.48
N ILE A 132 6.59 3.29 -7.70
CA ILE A 132 6.80 2.19 -6.76
C ILE A 132 5.69 2.12 -5.70
N GLU A 133 5.34 3.25 -5.05
CA GLU A 133 4.47 3.20 -3.87
C GLU A 133 3.02 2.81 -4.19
N ILE A 134 2.44 3.40 -5.25
CA ILE A 134 1.07 3.08 -5.68
C ILE A 134 0.98 1.64 -6.20
N HIS A 135 1.98 1.21 -7.00
CA HIS A 135 2.05 -0.15 -7.51
C HIS A 135 2.16 -1.17 -6.37
N ARG A 136 3.11 -0.96 -5.44
CA ARG A 136 3.28 -1.81 -4.26
C ARG A 136 2.02 -1.90 -3.40
N ALA A 137 1.30 -0.78 -3.21
CA ALA A 137 0.06 -0.75 -2.44
C ALA A 137 -1.06 -1.56 -3.10
N ALA A 138 -1.12 -1.59 -4.44
CA ALA A 138 -2.07 -2.40 -5.20
C ALA A 138 -1.84 -3.91 -5.02
N MET A 139 -0.59 -4.32 -4.73
CA MET A 139 -0.15 -5.71 -4.61
C MET A 139 -0.21 -6.27 -3.18
N THR A 140 -0.80 -5.54 -2.22
CA THR A 140 -0.80 -5.92 -0.80
C THR A 140 -2.20 -5.87 -0.18
N THR A 141 -2.44 -6.77 0.78
CA THR A 141 -3.67 -6.79 1.59
C THR A 141 -3.61 -5.68 2.62
N ARG A 142 -4.05 -4.47 2.25
CA ARG A 142 -4.06 -3.30 3.14
C ARG A 142 -5.23 -2.37 2.83
N VAL A 143 -5.69 -1.67 3.85
CA VAL A 143 -6.77 -0.67 3.75
C VAL A 143 -6.35 0.59 2.99
N ASP A 144 -5.03 0.87 2.87
CA ASP A 144 -4.51 2.16 2.44
C ASP A 144 -4.80 2.47 0.96
N MET A 145 -4.76 1.46 0.06
CA MET A 145 -5.08 1.67 -1.35
C MET A 145 -6.56 2.01 -1.54
N LEU A 146 -7.43 1.29 -0.83
CA LEU A 146 -8.88 1.53 -0.84
C LEU A 146 -9.21 2.93 -0.30
N LEU A 147 -8.63 3.31 0.84
CA LEU A 147 -8.76 4.64 1.43
C LEU A 147 -8.32 5.73 0.45
N THR A 148 -7.16 5.55 -0.20
CA THR A 148 -6.63 6.50 -1.19
C THR A 148 -7.62 6.70 -2.32
N THR A 149 -8.21 5.62 -2.83
CA THR A 149 -9.20 5.68 -3.91
C THR A 149 -10.43 6.46 -3.49
N PHE A 150 -11.00 6.17 -2.32
CA PHE A 150 -12.18 6.89 -1.83
C PHE A 150 -11.89 8.37 -1.58
N ILE A 151 -10.75 8.72 -0.98
CA ILE A 151 -10.34 10.10 -0.74
C ILE A 151 -10.17 10.86 -2.05
N VAL A 152 -9.42 10.32 -3.01
CA VAL A 152 -9.13 11.00 -4.28
C VAL A 152 -10.38 11.15 -5.14
N VAL A 153 -11.17 10.08 -5.27
CA VAL A 153 -12.44 10.14 -6.03
C VAL A 153 -13.43 11.07 -5.32
N GLY A 154 -13.48 11.06 -3.99
CA GLY A 154 -14.24 12.02 -3.18
C GLY A 154 -13.83 13.47 -3.45
N LEU A 155 -12.52 13.76 -3.49
CA LEU A 155 -11.98 15.07 -3.85
C LEU A 155 -12.35 15.47 -5.29
N PHE A 156 -12.35 14.54 -6.23
CA PHE A 156 -12.82 14.81 -7.60
C PHE A 156 -14.30 15.14 -7.65
N GLN A 157 -15.14 14.49 -6.83
CA GLN A 157 -16.57 14.82 -6.76
C GLN A 157 -16.82 16.15 -6.05
N LEU A 158 -16.08 16.48 -4.99
CA LEU A 158 -16.11 17.78 -4.33
C LEU A 158 -15.73 18.91 -5.29
N TYR A 159 -14.66 18.73 -6.08
CA TYR A 159 -14.30 19.67 -7.14
C TYR A 159 -15.40 19.85 -8.16
N ARG A 160 -16.04 18.75 -8.63
CA ARG A 160 -17.15 18.79 -9.58
C ARG A 160 -18.41 19.45 -9.01
N TRP A 161 -18.62 19.31 -7.71
CA TRP A 161 -19.73 19.97 -7.02
C TRP A 161 -19.60 21.48 -7.08
N GLU A 162 -18.39 22.02 -6.82
CA GLU A 162 -18.11 23.47 -7.03
C GLU A 162 -18.20 23.86 -8.50
N GLU A 163 -17.53 23.11 -9.37
CA GLU A 163 -17.38 23.41 -10.80
C GLU A 163 -18.74 23.48 -11.54
N LYS A 164 -19.66 22.56 -11.24
CA LYS A 164 -20.91 22.38 -11.98
C LYS A 164 -22.15 22.90 -11.26
N MET A 165 -22.16 22.84 -9.96
CA MET A 165 -23.36 23.06 -9.14
C MET A 165 -23.21 24.23 -8.16
N GLU A 166 -22.08 24.90 -8.15
CA GLU A 166 -21.79 26.06 -7.30
C GLU A 166 -22.15 25.84 -5.81
N LEU A 167 -21.84 24.63 -5.30
CA LEU A 167 -22.14 24.18 -3.94
C LEU A 167 -23.64 24.03 -3.61
N LYS A 168 -24.50 23.98 -4.63
CA LYS A 168 -25.92 23.64 -4.47
C LYS A 168 -26.12 22.14 -4.59
N ASP A 169 -27.19 21.61 -4.02
CA ASP A 169 -27.66 20.22 -4.18
C ASP A 169 -26.52 19.20 -4.06
N LEU A 170 -26.09 18.90 -2.84
CA LEU A 170 -24.96 17.97 -2.59
C LEU A 170 -25.18 16.62 -3.28
N PRO A 171 -24.32 16.25 -4.26
CA PRO A 171 -24.45 14.96 -4.94
C PRO A 171 -24.27 13.79 -3.97
N LEU A 172 -25.18 12.80 -3.99
CA LEU A 172 -25.15 11.62 -3.12
C LEU A 172 -23.82 10.85 -3.20
N GLN A 173 -23.09 10.96 -4.30
CA GLN A 173 -21.78 10.34 -4.47
C GLN A 173 -20.75 10.86 -3.46
N ILE A 174 -20.84 12.11 -3.00
CA ILE A 174 -19.91 12.69 -2.03
C ILE A 174 -20.07 12.00 -0.67
N PRO A 175 -21.26 12.02 -0.01
CA PRO A 175 -21.42 11.36 1.28
C PRO A 175 -21.17 9.86 1.24
N LEU A 176 -21.50 9.17 0.14
CA LEU A 176 -21.19 7.75 0.00
C LEU A 176 -19.67 7.49 -0.05
N LEU A 177 -18.92 8.22 -0.88
CA LEU A 177 -17.48 8.02 -1.02
C LEU A 177 -16.73 8.37 0.27
N LEU A 178 -17.05 9.51 0.89
CA LEU A 178 -16.40 9.92 2.14
C LEU A 178 -16.83 9.01 3.30
N GLY A 179 -18.07 8.57 3.34
CA GLY A 179 -18.54 7.57 4.30
C GLY A 179 -17.82 6.23 4.16
N CYS A 180 -17.64 5.74 2.93
CA CYS A 180 -16.84 4.55 2.64
C CYS A 180 -15.36 4.74 3.03
N ALA A 181 -14.80 5.94 2.85
CA ALA A 181 -13.45 6.26 3.29
C ALA A 181 -13.32 6.15 4.83
N VAL A 182 -14.33 6.63 5.59
CA VAL A 182 -14.36 6.47 7.05
C VAL A 182 -14.50 5.00 7.44
N LEU A 183 -15.38 4.26 6.77
CA LEU A 183 -15.54 2.81 6.98
C LEU A 183 -14.30 2.02 6.58
N THR A 184 -13.33 2.64 5.90
CA THR A 184 -12.04 2.01 5.55
C THR A 184 -10.97 2.24 6.63
N LYS A 185 -10.86 3.46 7.19
CA LYS A 185 -9.76 3.78 8.12
C LYS A 185 -10.11 4.83 9.18
N GLY A 186 -11.37 5.16 9.38
CA GLY A 186 -11.81 6.10 10.40
C GLY A 186 -11.92 7.56 9.92
N PRO A 187 -11.97 8.53 10.85
CA PRO A 187 -12.36 9.93 10.59
C PRO A 187 -11.53 10.66 9.53
N VAL A 188 -10.30 10.23 9.28
CA VAL A 188 -9.43 10.79 8.23
C VAL A 188 -10.10 10.78 6.84
N GLY A 189 -11.02 9.81 6.62
CA GLY A 189 -11.79 9.68 5.37
C GLY A 189 -12.71 10.89 5.07
N ILE A 190 -13.11 11.65 6.07
CA ILE A 190 -13.89 12.89 5.92
C ILE A 190 -13.01 14.12 6.17
N ILE A 191 -12.21 14.11 7.23
CA ILE A 191 -11.46 15.29 7.66
C ILE A 191 -10.49 15.76 6.58
N LEU A 192 -9.71 14.85 6.00
CA LEU A 192 -8.71 15.20 5.00
C LEU A 192 -9.32 15.75 3.70
N PRO A 193 -10.32 15.10 3.05
CA PRO A 193 -10.94 15.67 1.85
C PRO A 193 -11.61 17.01 2.09
N LEU A 194 -12.32 17.19 3.21
CA LEU A 194 -12.97 18.46 3.53
C LEU A 194 -11.96 19.56 3.86
N PHE A 195 -10.85 19.24 4.51
CA PHE A 195 -9.75 20.18 4.73
C PHE A 195 -9.16 20.67 3.40
N VAL A 196 -8.82 19.74 2.49
CA VAL A 196 -8.32 20.08 1.15
C VAL A 196 -9.32 20.94 0.38
N PHE A 197 -10.59 20.53 0.38
CA PHE A 197 -11.64 21.25 -0.34
C PHE A 197 -11.92 22.63 0.25
N GLY A 198 -11.95 22.77 1.57
CA GLY A 198 -12.12 24.05 2.26
C GLY A 198 -11.01 25.05 1.90
N VAL A 199 -9.74 24.61 1.94
CA VAL A 199 -8.61 25.44 1.52
C VAL A 199 -8.70 25.82 0.04
N TYR A 200 -9.14 24.88 -0.82
CA TYR A 200 -9.37 25.19 -2.24
C TYR A 200 -10.44 26.26 -2.44
N LEU A 201 -11.58 26.17 -1.75
CA LEU A 201 -12.65 27.17 -1.82
C LEU A 201 -12.18 28.56 -1.33
N LEU A 202 -11.36 28.61 -0.27
CA LEU A 202 -10.72 29.84 0.19
C LEU A 202 -9.77 30.44 -0.86
N CYS A 203 -9.01 29.60 -1.56
CA CYS A 203 -8.12 30.04 -2.64
C CYS A 203 -8.88 30.58 -3.86
N LEU A 204 -10.06 30.05 -4.17
CA LEU A 204 -10.92 30.55 -5.25
C LEU A 204 -11.45 31.97 -5.01
N ARG A 205 -11.64 32.37 -3.73
CA ARG A 205 -12.19 33.68 -3.34
C ARG A 205 -13.56 34.00 -3.97
N LYS A 206 -14.31 32.98 -4.33
CA LYS A 206 -15.65 33.09 -4.96
C LYS A 206 -16.76 33.13 -3.92
N TYR A 207 -16.53 32.52 -2.75
CA TYR A 207 -17.54 32.28 -1.72
C TYR A 207 -17.14 33.00 -0.42
N ASP A 208 -18.12 33.44 0.34
CA ASP A 208 -17.95 33.95 1.71
C ASP A 208 -17.67 32.78 2.70
N LEU A 209 -17.11 33.10 3.85
CA LEU A 209 -16.72 32.09 4.85
C LEU A 209 -17.91 31.30 5.37
N LEU A 210 -19.09 31.92 5.49
CA LEU A 210 -20.29 31.25 5.97
C LEU A 210 -20.79 30.20 4.97
N THR A 211 -20.76 30.51 3.68
CA THR A 211 -21.11 29.56 2.60
C THR A 211 -20.14 28.39 2.57
N ILE A 212 -18.82 28.65 2.70
CA ILE A 212 -17.82 27.59 2.77
C ILE A 212 -18.08 26.71 3.99
N PHE A 213 -18.28 27.30 5.17
CA PHE A 213 -18.56 26.56 6.40
C PHE A 213 -19.82 25.69 6.28
N LYS A 214 -20.92 26.23 5.75
CA LYS A 214 -22.17 25.48 5.55
C LYS A 214 -21.98 24.32 4.58
N ALA A 215 -21.26 24.52 3.47
CA ALA A 215 -20.97 23.45 2.50
C ALA A 215 -20.15 22.34 3.12
N LEU A 216 -19.08 22.66 3.86
CA LEU A 216 -18.25 21.66 4.54
C LEU A 216 -19.02 20.92 5.63
N LEU A 217 -19.82 21.64 6.43
CA LEU A 217 -20.66 21.05 7.47
C LEU A 217 -21.69 20.08 6.86
N TYR A 218 -22.39 20.51 5.81
CA TYR A 218 -23.39 19.68 5.13
C TYR A 218 -22.77 18.42 4.53
N ALA A 219 -21.64 18.55 3.82
CA ALA A 219 -20.92 17.38 3.30
C ALA A 219 -20.39 16.48 4.42
N GLY A 220 -19.86 17.04 5.50
CA GLY A 220 -19.33 16.27 6.65
C GLY A 220 -20.39 15.49 7.39
N VAL A 221 -21.49 16.17 7.77
CA VAL A 221 -22.62 15.55 8.50
C VAL A 221 -23.25 14.43 7.65
N SER A 222 -23.55 14.71 6.38
CA SER A 222 -24.14 13.72 5.46
C SER A 222 -23.23 12.50 5.28
N SER A 223 -21.90 12.71 5.21
CA SER A 223 -20.91 11.63 5.05
C SER A 223 -20.73 10.79 6.32
N SER A 224 -21.05 11.34 7.50
CA SER A 224 -20.92 10.63 8.78
C SER A 224 -22.07 9.66 9.04
N PHE A 225 -23.18 9.76 8.34
CA PHE A 225 -24.37 8.96 8.61
C PHE A 225 -24.11 7.45 8.51
N LEU A 226 -23.57 6.98 7.39
CA LEU A 226 -23.28 5.55 7.18
C LEU A 226 -22.24 5.00 8.16
N PRO A 227 -21.09 5.65 8.39
CA PRO A 227 -20.15 5.22 9.43
C PRO A 227 -20.73 5.17 10.83
N LEU A 228 -21.53 6.16 11.23
CA LEU A 228 -22.13 6.19 12.57
C LEU A 228 -23.00 4.97 12.83
N LEU A 229 -23.77 4.50 11.86
CA LEU A 229 -24.56 3.27 12.00
C LEU A 229 -23.66 2.08 12.36
N TRP A 230 -22.53 1.93 11.69
CA TRP A 230 -21.58 0.86 11.99
C TRP A 230 -20.92 1.05 13.37
N TYR A 231 -20.46 2.25 13.72
CA TYR A 231 -19.85 2.50 15.03
C TYR A 231 -20.81 2.21 16.19
N ILE A 232 -22.09 2.57 16.05
CA ILE A 232 -23.13 2.29 17.05
C ILE A 232 -23.36 0.76 17.16
N ALA A 233 -23.44 0.06 16.03
CA ALA A 233 -23.62 -1.39 16.03
C ALA A 233 -22.41 -2.12 16.65
N ALA A 234 -21.18 -1.70 16.33
CA ALA A 234 -19.96 -2.25 16.88
C ALA A 234 -19.80 -1.95 18.38
N TRP A 235 -20.18 -0.76 18.82
CA TRP A 235 -20.19 -0.42 20.23
C TRP A 235 -21.20 -1.27 21.03
N LYS A 236 -22.39 -1.51 20.48
CA LYS A 236 -23.37 -2.41 21.12
C LYS A 236 -22.86 -3.85 21.29
N GLN A 237 -21.97 -4.32 20.39
CA GLN A 237 -21.35 -5.65 20.48
C GLN A 237 -20.12 -5.68 21.40
N GLY A 238 -19.25 -4.68 21.31
CA GLY A 238 -17.94 -4.67 21.98
C GLY A 238 -17.89 -3.83 23.26
N GLY A 239 -18.96 -3.09 23.58
CA GLY A 239 -19.04 -2.25 24.77
C GLY A 239 -17.95 -1.18 24.85
N ASP A 240 -17.61 -0.77 26.09
CA ASP A 240 -16.62 0.26 26.36
C ASP A 240 -15.20 -0.14 25.95
N ASN A 241 -14.89 -1.43 25.92
CA ASN A 241 -13.59 -1.91 25.42
C ASN A 241 -13.37 -1.54 23.95
N PHE A 242 -14.37 -1.73 23.09
CA PHE A 242 -14.32 -1.32 21.70
C PHE A 242 -14.16 0.20 21.57
N LEU A 243 -14.96 0.96 22.34
CA LEU A 243 -14.92 2.42 22.29
C LEU A 243 -13.55 2.96 22.70
N ASN A 244 -12.96 2.44 23.77
CA ASN A 244 -11.62 2.81 24.24
C ASN A 244 -10.54 2.54 23.17
N VAL A 245 -10.58 1.37 22.52
CA VAL A 245 -9.64 1.03 21.46
C VAL A 245 -9.80 1.96 20.25
N VAL A 246 -11.04 2.25 19.83
CA VAL A 246 -11.32 3.16 18.71
C VAL A 246 -10.86 4.58 19.01
N LEU A 247 -11.11 5.10 20.21
CA LEU A 247 -10.68 6.43 20.62
C LEU A 247 -9.15 6.53 20.63
N ALA A 248 -8.48 5.52 21.17
CA ALA A 248 -7.02 5.50 21.19
C ALA A 248 -6.38 5.41 19.79
N GLU A 249 -6.93 4.58 18.92
CA GLU A 249 -6.43 4.45 17.54
C GLU A 249 -6.63 5.72 16.71
N ASN A 250 -7.75 6.40 16.86
CA ASN A 250 -8.07 7.55 16.02
C ASN A 250 -7.58 8.88 16.60
N PHE A 251 -7.65 9.06 17.92
CA PHE A 251 -7.30 10.31 18.60
C PHE A 251 -6.00 10.19 19.40
N GLY A 252 -5.80 9.09 20.12
CA GLY A 252 -4.58 8.86 20.90
C GLY A 252 -3.32 8.93 20.04
N ARG A 253 -3.33 8.27 18.88
CA ARG A 253 -2.20 8.33 17.92
C ARG A 253 -1.98 9.70 17.30
N PHE A 254 -3.04 10.46 17.06
CA PHE A 254 -2.93 11.77 16.42
C PHE A 254 -2.41 12.83 17.39
N PHE A 255 -2.91 12.81 18.63
CA PHE A 255 -2.61 13.80 19.65
C PHE A 255 -1.58 13.35 20.70
N HIS A 256 -1.00 12.14 20.58
CA HIS A 256 -0.08 11.55 21.58
C HIS A 256 -0.64 11.50 23.00
N LEU A 257 -1.90 11.14 23.11
CA LEU A 257 -2.52 10.96 24.41
C LEU A 257 -2.12 9.59 24.97
N ASP A 258 -1.47 9.58 26.13
CA ASP A 258 -1.23 8.37 26.89
C ASP A 258 -2.55 7.75 27.32
N THR A 259 -2.91 6.63 26.70
CA THR A 259 -4.11 5.88 27.06
C THR A 259 -3.68 4.67 27.89
N PRO A 260 -4.01 4.64 29.20
CA PRO A 260 -3.41 3.71 30.19
C PRO A 260 -3.64 2.22 29.94
N ASN A 261 -4.58 1.81 29.10
CA ASN A 261 -5.01 0.41 28.94
C ASN A 261 -4.79 -0.18 27.55
N ILE A 262 -3.94 0.42 26.70
CA ILE A 262 -3.73 -0.08 25.35
C ILE A 262 -2.38 -0.76 25.24
N ALA A 263 -2.44 -2.07 24.98
CA ALA A 263 -1.31 -2.98 24.99
C ALA A 263 -0.48 -3.00 23.70
N TYR A 264 -0.49 -1.94 22.85
CA TYR A 264 0.30 -1.94 21.63
C TYR A 264 1.07 -0.65 21.37
N ASP A 265 2.16 -0.80 20.64
CA ASP A 265 3.06 0.25 20.22
C ASP A 265 2.32 1.29 19.36
N LEU A 266 2.33 2.56 19.77
CA LEU A 266 1.65 3.69 19.11
C LEU A 266 2.14 3.99 17.68
N GLY A 267 3.06 3.21 17.17
CA GLY A 267 3.52 3.25 15.78
C GLY A 267 4.94 3.79 15.63
N HIS A 268 5.43 3.80 14.39
CA HIS A 268 6.78 4.24 14.08
C HIS A 268 6.91 5.76 14.22
N GLU A 269 7.65 6.22 15.19
CA GLU A 269 8.04 7.62 15.31
C GLU A 269 9.07 7.96 14.22
N ASN A 270 8.74 8.93 13.39
CA ASN A 270 9.60 9.36 12.31
C ASN A 270 9.71 10.89 12.29
N GLY A 271 10.91 11.39 12.04
CA GLY A 271 11.20 12.82 11.97
C GLY A 271 10.45 13.54 10.84
N VAL A 272 10.50 14.87 10.83
CA VAL A 272 9.78 15.74 9.88
C VAL A 272 10.14 15.44 8.42
N TRP A 273 11.40 15.08 8.14
CA TRP A 273 11.89 14.81 6.78
C TRP A 273 11.42 13.48 6.19
N TYR A 274 10.88 12.59 7.02
CA TYR A 274 10.42 11.26 6.58
C TYR A 274 9.45 11.31 5.41
N ASN A 275 8.46 12.20 5.47
CA ASN A 275 7.45 12.35 4.43
C ASN A 275 8.05 12.79 3.09
N PHE A 276 9.04 13.67 3.10
CA PHE A 276 9.71 14.11 1.88
C PHE A 276 10.56 13.00 1.27
N VAL A 277 11.33 12.30 2.10
CA VAL A 277 12.16 11.17 1.63
C VAL A 277 11.29 10.05 1.04
N THR A 278 10.22 9.68 1.74
CA THR A 278 9.33 8.60 1.28
C THR A 278 8.53 8.98 0.03
N LEU A 279 8.16 10.25 -0.12
CA LEU A 279 7.50 10.74 -1.32
C LEU A 279 8.45 10.67 -2.53
N ILE A 280 9.71 11.10 -2.37
CA ILE A 280 10.74 11.01 -3.39
C ILE A 280 10.98 9.55 -3.79
N ALA A 281 11.17 8.66 -2.82
CA ALA A 281 11.38 7.25 -3.04
C ALA A 281 10.16 6.57 -3.70
N GLY A 282 8.95 6.90 -3.26
CA GLY A 282 7.73 6.29 -3.74
C GLY A 282 7.37 6.63 -5.18
N PHE A 283 7.81 7.78 -5.69
CA PHE A 283 7.64 8.16 -7.10
C PHE A 283 8.78 7.68 -8.03
N MET A 284 9.76 6.93 -7.52
CA MET A 284 10.76 6.38 -8.42
C MET A 284 10.12 5.54 -9.54
N PRO A 285 10.73 5.55 -10.77
CA PRO A 285 11.95 6.26 -11.15
C PRO A 285 11.72 7.74 -11.57
N TRP A 286 10.49 8.25 -11.54
CA TRP A 286 10.12 9.57 -12.08
C TRP A 286 10.71 10.73 -11.29
N THR A 287 10.95 10.56 -9.99
CA THR A 287 11.69 11.53 -9.17
C THR A 287 13.15 11.66 -9.60
N ILE A 288 13.79 10.58 -10.04
CA ILE A 288 15.13 10.64 -10.63
C ILE A 288 15.10 11.54 -11.88
N PHE A 289 14.11 11.36 -12.76
CA PHE A 289 13.94 12.20 -13.94
C PHE A 289 13.80 13.69 -13.57
N PHE A 290 13.01 14.00 -12.54
CA PHE A 290 12.89 15.35 -12.01
C PHE A 290 14.24 15.90 -11.53
N PHE A 291 14.95 15.18 -10.66
CA PHE A 291 16.21 15.67 -10.09
C PHE A 291 17.32 15.79 -11.15
N PHE A 292 17.43 14.83 -12.07
CA PHE A 292 18.39 14.93 -13.17
C PHE A 292 18.17 16.18 -14.03
N SER A 293 16.95 16.62 -14.16
CA SER A 293 16.63 17.82 -14.92
C SER A 293 17.14 19.11 -14.27
N LEU A 294 17.35 19.09 -12.95
CA LEU A 294 17.88 20.25 -12.20
C LEU A 294 19.36 20.49 -12.49
N PHE A 295 20.11 19.44 -12.91
CA PHE A 295 21.48 19.60 -13.37
C PHE A 295 21.48 20.41 -14.69
N GLY A 296 22.19 21.54 -14.69
CA GLY A 296 22.24 22.45 -15.85
C GLY A 296 21.17 23.55 -15.86
N PHE A 297 20.34 23.66 -14.82
CA PHE A 297 19.62 24.92 -14.54
C PHE A 297 20.64 25.97 -14.04
N LYS A 298 20.84 27.02 -14.82
CA LYS A 298 21.48 28.22 -14.31
C LYS A 298 20.47 28.92 -13.39
N PHE A 299 20.52 28.63 -12.10
CA PHE A 299 19.77 29.41 -11.12
C PHE A 299 20.29 30.84 -11.18
N LYS A 300 19.47 31.76 -11.68
CA LYS A 300 19.77 33.20 -11.52
C LYS A 300 19.84 33.44 -10.02
N LYS A 301 20.96 34.06 -9.55
CA LYS A 301 21.08 34.46 -8.14
C LYS A 301 19.82 35.24 -7.75
N PRO A 302 19.21 34.94 -6.60
CA PRO A 302 18.06 35.69 -6.13
C PRO A 302 18.52 37.10 -5.77
N GLY A 303 18.55 37.99 -6.77
CA GLY A 303 18.75 39.43 -6.57
C GLY A 303 17.45 40.17 -6.33
N GLN A 304 16.39 39.41 -5.98
CA GLN A 304 15.05 40.00 -5.79
C GLN A 304 14.69 39.98 -4.31
N ASN A 305 14.22 41.12 -3.81
CA ASN A 305 13.65 41.26 -2.48
C ASN A 305 12.57 40.17 -2.27
N ALA A 306 12.53 39.51 -1.11
CA ALA A 306 11.55 38.49 -0.76
C ALA A 306 10.09 38.95 -1.00
N LYS A 307 9.84 40.28 -0.89
CA LYS A 307 8.55 40.93 -1.23
C LYS A 307 8.18 40.77 -2.71
N GLU A 308 9.11 41.02 -3.64
CA GLU A 308 8.85 40.89 -5.09
C GLU A 308 8.61 39.42 -5.49
N LEU A 309 9.35 38.48 -4.88
CA LEU A 309 9.11 37.04 -5.07
C LEU A 309 7.72 36.66 -4.58
N GLY A 310 7.31 37.13 -3.41
CA GLY A 310 5.97 36.92 -2.85
C GLY A 310 4.86 37.47 -3.74
N ILE A 311 5.04 38.68 -4.31
CA ILE A 311 4.09 39.28 -5.26
C ILE A 311 3.98 38.43 -6.54
N LYS A 312 5.09 38.04 -7.13
CA LYS A 312 5.12 37.17 -8.35
C LYS A 312 4.47 35.81 -8.10
N ILE A 313 4.73 35.18 -6.95
CA ILE A 313 4.07 33.92 -6.57
C ILE A 313 2.56 34.14 -6.45
N LYS A 314 2.12 35.19 -5.78
CA LYS A 314 0.70 35.53 -5.61
C LYS A 314 -0.01 35.81 -6.95
N GLU A 315 0.63 36.52 -7.86
CA GLU A 315 0.11 36.77 -9.23
C GLU A 315 0.01 35.45 -10.02
N ARG A 316 1.04 34.60 -9.93
CA ARG A 316 1.05 33.32 -10.62
C ARG A 316 0.00 32.35 -10.08
N LEU A 317 -0.26 32.35 -8.77
CA LEU A 317 -1.35 31.59 -8.17
C LEU A 317 -2.72 32.10 -8.59
N LYS A 318 -2.89 33.43 -8.74
CA LYS A 318 -4.15 34.04 -9.22
C LYS A 318 -4.43 33.74 -10.69
N SER A 319 -3.41 33.64 -11.53
CA SER A 319 -3.53 33.33 -12.96
C SER A 319 -3.49 31.84 -13.26
N MET A 320 -3.35 30.98 -12.24
CA MET A 320 -3.29 29.52 -12.41
C MET A 320 -4.68 28.98 -12.76
N ASP A 321 -4.72 28.08 -13.72
CA ASP A 321 -5.92 27.34 -14.05
C ASP A 321 -6.46 26.59 -12.81
N LYS A 322 -7.79 26.57 -12.64
CA LYS A 322 -8.47 26.01 -11.47
C LYS A 322 -8.06 24.56 -11.16
N ILE A 323 -7.84 23.74 -12.21
CA ILE A 323 -7.43 22.34 -12.00
C ILE A 323 -6.04 22.22 -11.40
N TYR A 324 -5.08 23.05 -11.85
CA TYR A 324 -3.72 23.03 -11.31
C TYR A 324 -3.68 23.65 -9.92
N LEU A 325 -4.48 24.70 -9.66
CA LEU A 325 -4.64 25.26 -8.32
C LEU A 325 -5.18 24.20 -7.34
N PHE A 326 -6.22 23.46 -7.75
CA PHE A 326 -6.78 22.39 -6.94
C PHE A 326 -5.75 21.29 -6.64
N CYS A 327 -4.99 20.85 -7.66
CA CYS A 327 -3.94 19.85 -7.48
C CYS A 327 -2.85 20.36 -6.52
N LEU A 328 -2.41 21.62 -6.66
CA LEU A 328 -1.41 22.22 -5.78
C LEU A 328 -1.90 22.26 -4.33
N VAL A 329 -3.13 22.74 -4.10
CA VAL A 329 -3.77 22.76 -2.78
C VAL A 329 -3.86 21.36 -2.19
N ALA A 330 -4.29 20.37 -2.98
CA ALA A 330 -4.38 18.99 -2.53
C ALA A 330 -2.99 18.46 -2.08
N ILE A 331 -1.94 18.67 -2.86
CA ILE A 331 -0.58 18.25 -2.51
C ILE A 331 -0.13 18.91 -1.19
N VAL A 332 -0.26 20.24 -1.09
CA VAL A 332 0.22 20.98 0.09
C VAL A 332 -0.57 20.58 1.34
N CYS A 333 -1.90 20.50 1.25
CA CYS A 333 -2.74 20.16 2.39
C CYS A 333 -2.53 18.71 2.85
N ILE A 334 -2.37 17.74 1.93
CA ILE A 334 -2.12 16.33 2.30
C ILE A 334 -0.75 16.19 2.97
N LEU A 335 0.29 16.81 2.41
CA LEU A 335 1.62 16.82 3.02
C LEU A 335 1.62 17.48 4.39
N PHE A 336 0.97 18.62 4.53
CA PHE A 336 0.84 19.34 5.80
C PHE A 336 0.11 18.47 6.84
N PHE A 337 -1.05 17.93 6.50
CA PHE A 337 -1.87 17.13 7.39
C PHE A 337 -1.11 15.92 7.96
N TYR A 338 -0.43 15.15 7.11
CA TYR A 338 0.34 13.99 7.54
C TYR A 338 1.75 14.32 8.09
N SER A 339 2.16 15.59 8.08
CA SER A 339 3.39 16.01 8.74
C SER A 339 3.18 16.34 10.22
N ILE A 340 1.93 16.60 10.66
CA ILE A 340 1.58 16.93 12.05
C ILE A 340 1.83 15.74 12.98
N PRO A 341 1.28 14.52 12.75
CA PRO A 341 1.48 13.38 13.65
C PRO A 341 2.94 12.89 13.63
N SER A 342 3.44 12.38 14.77
CA SER A 342 4.77 11.75 14.84
C SER A 342 4.77 10.37 14.18
N SER A 343 3.66 9.64 14.28
CA SER A 343 3.50 8.33 13.62
C SER A 343 3.28 8.50 12.12
N LYS A 344 4.37 8.40 11.34
CA LYS A 344 4.38 8.58 9.88
C LYS A 344 4.62 7.27 9.16
N ARG A 345 3.91 7.07 8.04
CA ARG A 345 4.13 5.94 7.11
C ARG A 345 4.04 6.44 5.66
N SER A 346 4.85 5.88 4.76
CA SER A 346 4.86 6.25 3.33
C SER A 346 3.46 6.18 2.69
N VAL A 347 2.69 5.15 3.01
CA VAL A 347 1.34 4.92 2.49
C VAL A 347 0.33 6.03 2.81
N TYR A 348 0.57 6.86 3.84
CA TYR A 348 -0.32 7.95 4.19
C TYR A 348 -0.32 9.07 3.15
N LEU A 349 0.78 9.20 2.40
CA LEU A 349 0.92 10.22 1.36
C LEU A 349 0.30 9.81 0.02
N MET A 350 -0.15 8.57 -0.14
CA MET A 350 -0.71 8.07 -1.41
C MET A 350 -1.82 8.95 -2.00
N PRO A 351 -2.74 9.56 -1.22
CA PRO A 351 -3.74 10.47 -1.80
C PRO A 351 -3.15 11.69 -2.53
N ALA A 352 -1.89 12.07 -2.28
CA ALA A 352 -1.21 13.17 -2.99
C ALA A 352 -0.66 12.76 -4.38
N TYR A 353 -0.41 11.48 -4.60
CA TYR A 353 0.26 10.96 -5.79
C TYR A 353 -0.45 11.31 -7.11
N PRO A 354 -1.79 11.19 -7.25
CA PRO A 354 -2.49 11.58 -8.47
C PRO A 354 -2.29 13.05 -8.85
N PHE A 355 -2.26 13.93 -7.86
CA PHE A 355 -2.06 15.37 -8.06
C PHE A 355 -0.62 15.69 -8.44
N ILE A 356 0.35 15.03 -7.80
CA ILE A 356 1.78 15.17 -8.13
C ILE A 356 2.07 14.64 -9.52
N SER A 357 1.45 13.51 -9.93
CA SER A 357 1.68 12.91 -11.24
C SER A 357 1.33 13.85 -12.38
N LEU A 358 0.28 14.69 -12.22
CA LEU A 358 -0.08 15.69 -13.22
C LEU A 358 1.02 16.74 -13.40
N PHE A 359 1.57 17.27 -12.31
CA PHE A 359 2.69 18.23 -12.39
C PHE A 359 3.96 17.60 -12.95
N LEU A 360 4.30 16.38 -12.52
CA LEU A 360 5.45 15.64 -13.08
C LEU A 360 5.30 15.38 -14.57
N THR A 361 4.10 15.02 -15.02
CA THR A 361 3.83 14.80 -16.45
C THR A 361 4.02 16.08 -17.25
N ARG A 362 3.44 17.19 -16.81
CA ARG A 362 3.62 18.48 -17.48
C ARG A 362 5.09 18.88 -17.58
N TYR A 363 5.82 18.65 -16.51
CA TYR A 363 7.24 18.88 -16.48
C TYR A 363 8.02 17.91 -17.39
N ALA A 364 7.67 16.62 -17.39
CA ALA A 364 8.26 15.61 -18.28
C ALA A 364 8.02 15.94 -19.76
N LEU A 365 6.82 16.40 -20.13
CA LEU A 365 6.51 16.86 -21.48
C LEU A 365 7.35 18.08 -21.85
N TYR A 366 7.44 19.07 -20.95
CA TYR A 366 8.32 20.23 -21.16
C TYR A 366 9.78 19.82 -21.40
N LEU A 367 10.34 18.88 -20.62
CA LEU A 367 11.69 18.37 -20.82
C LEU A 367 11.85 17.64 -22.16
N THR A 368 10.83 16.87 -22.53
CA THR A 368 10.80 16.09 -23.77
C THR A 368 10.80 17.00 -25.01
N GLU A 369 10.13 18.15 -24.93
CA GLU A 369 10.07 19.14 -26.02
C GLU A 369 11.28 20.09 -26.01
N ASN A 370 11.65 20.66 -24.85
CA ASN A 370 12.58 21.77 -24.74
C ASN A 370 13.98 21.37 -24.26
N ARG A 371 14.12 20.21 -23.58
CA ARG A 371 15.39 19.71 -23.02
C ARG A 371 15.64 18.25 -23.38
N THR A 372 15.60 17.99 -24.66
CA THR A 372 15.68 16.64 -25.25
C THR A 372 16.86 15.80 -24.78
N LYS A 373 18.02 16.43 -24.47
CA LYS A 373 19.19 15.74 -23.92
C LYS A 373 18.89 15.11 -22.57
N VAL A 374 18.13 15.78 -21.68
CA VAL A 374 17.77 15.27 -20.35
C VAL A 374 16.93 14.01 -20.48
N THR A 375 15.91 14.04 -21.33
CA THR A 375 15.04 12.87 -21.60
C THR A 375 15.86 11.67 -22.10
N ARG A 376 16.81 11.90 -23.03
CA ARG A 376 17.66 10.83 -23.57
C ARG A 376 18.65 10.28 -22.55
N ILE A 377 19.26 11.14 -21.71
CA ILE A 377 20.19 10.71 -20.65
C ILE A 377 19.42 9.88 -19.62
N PHE A 378 18.23 10.33 -19.21
CA PHE A 378 17.39 9.56 -18.29
C PHE A 378 16.99 8.19 -18.88
N ALA A 379 16.55 8.16 -20.14
CA ALA A 379 16.23 6.91 -20.83
C ALA A 379 17.45 5.98 -20.93
N ALA A 380 18.64 6.52 -21.22
CA ALA A 380 19.88 5.76 -21.26
C ALA A 380 20.27 5.20 -19.89
N LEU A 381 20.06 5.96 -18.80
CA LEU A 381 20.27 5.50 -17.43
C LEU A 381 19.35 4.31 -17.12
N ILE A 382 18.05 4.44 -17.39
CA ILE A 382 17.08 3.34 -17.18
C ILE A 382 17.47 2.13 -18.04
N ALA A 383 17.79 2.33 -19.31
CA ALA A 383 18.23 1.24 -20.20
C ALA A 383 19.47 0.52 -19.67
N ALA A 384 20.49 1.26 -19.22
CA ALA A 384 21.71 0.69 -18.66
C ALA A 384 21.42 -0.13 -17.38
N THR A 385 20.66 0.45 -16.45
CA THR A 385 20.28 -0.22 -15.19
C THR A 385 19.51 -1.52 -15.47
N VAL A 386 18.51 -1.47 -16.35
CA VAL A 386 17.70 -2.66 -16.69
C VAL A 386 18.53 -3.69 -17.45
N THR A 387 19.44 -3.28 -18.34
CA THR A 387 20.35 -4.20 -19.01
C THR A 387 21.22 -4.96 -18.02
N VAL A 388 21.85 -4.25 -17.08
CA VAL A 388 22.68 -4.88 -16.03
C VAL A 388 21.83 -5.83 -15.18
N ALA A 389 20.63 -5.44 -14.78
CA ALA A 389 19.72 -6.29 -14.01
C ALA A 389 19.31 -7.55 -14.79
N LEU A 390 18.94 -7.45 -16.06
CA LEU A 390 18.57 -8.60 -16.89
C LEU A 390 19.76 -9.53 -17.16
N VAL A 391 20.96 -8.99 -17.36
CA VAL A 391 22.18 -9.79 -17.48
C VAL A 391 22.44 -10.55 -16.17
N ALA A 392 22.41 -9.88 -15.03
CA ALA A 392 22.60 -10.51 -13.73
C ALA A 392 21.58 -11.64 -13.48
N VAL A 393 20.29 -11.38 -13.71
CA VAL A 393 19.20 -12.36 -13.60
C VAL A 393 19.44 -13.56 -14.54
N SER A 394 19.82 -13.30 -15.79
CA SER A 394 20.09 -14.37 -16.77
C SER A 394 21.28 -15.23 -16.37
N LEU A 395 22.38 -14.62 -15.89
CA LEU A 395 23.57 -15.33 -15.40
C LEU A 395 23.27 -16.16 -14.15
N THR A 396 22.40 -15.64 -13.26
CA THR A 396 21.90 -16.41 -12.10
C THR A 396 21.13 -17.64 -12.54
N ILE A 397 20.20 -17.49 -13.49
CA ILE A 397 19.42 -18.64 -14.02
C ILE A 397 20.32 -19.69 -14.68
N MET A 398 21.39 -19.25 -15.38
CA MET A 398 22.37 -20.12 -16.01
C MET A 398 23.35 -20.78 -15.00
N GLY A 399 23.27 -20.43 -13.70
CA GLY A 399 24.18 -20.92 -12.68
C GLY A 399 25.60 -20.37 -12.75
N GLN A 400 25.81 -19.30 -13.53
CA GLN A 400 27.12 -18.65 -13.67
C GLN A 400 27.44 -17.68 -12.52
N ILE A 401 26.42 -17.21 -11.84
CA ILE A 401 26.49 -16.33 -10.68
C ILE A 401 25.65 -16.93 -9.57
N ASP A 402 26.25 -17.02 -8.36
CA ASP A 402 25.53 -17.30 -7.14
C ASP A 402 25.33 -16.00 -6.32
N PRO A 403 24.12 -15.41 -6.32
CA PRO A 403 23.86 -14.18 -5.60
C PRO A 403 24.02 -14.30 -4.08
N VAL A 404 23.88 -15.50 -3.49
CA VAL A 404 24.05 -15.73 -2.07
C VAL A 404 25.53 -15.59 -1.69
N SER A 405 26.41 -16.25 -2.44
CA SER A 405 27.86 -16.13 -2.26
C SER A 405 28.35 -14.70 -2.43
N ILE A 406 27.82 -13.97 -3.42
CA ILE A 406 28.15 -12.54 -3.61
C ILE A 406 27.62 -11.74 -2.40
N GLY A 407 26.39 -11.98 -1.96
CA GLY A 407 25.81 -11.31 -0.79
C GLY A 407 26.66 -11.50 0.47
N ALA A 408 27.19 -12.70 0.68
CA ALA A 408 28.05 -13.03 1.81
C ALA A 408 29.37 -12.22 1.84
N LEU A 409 29.82 -11.67 0.71
CA LEU A 409 30.98 -10.76 0.68
C LEU A 409 30.67 -9.38 1.32
N TYR A 410 29.39 -9.00 1.42
CA TYR A 410 28.97 -7.67 1.87
C TYR A 410 28.21 -7.70 3.19
N THR A 411 27.76 -8.88 3.64
CA THR A 411 26.97 -8.99 4.88
C THR A 411 27.04 -10.39 5.50
N ASP A 412 27.22 -10.43 6.83
CA ASP A 412 27.13 -11.67 7.63
C ASP A 412 25.73 -11.92 8.20
N LYS A 413 24.75 -11.08 7.85
CA LYS A 413 23.39 -11.20 8.37
C LYS A 413 22.65 -12.35 7.68
N ALA A 414 22.48 -13.48 8.37
CA ALA A 414 21.78 -14.67 7.87
C ALA A 414 20.40 -14.32 7.25
N SER A 415 19.61 -13.47 7.90
CA SER A 415 18.28 -13.07 7.40
C SER A 415 18.31 -12.33 6.06
N LEU A 416 19.40 -11.63 5.73
CA LEU A 416 19.55 -10.97 4.43
C LEU A 416 19.96 -11.97 3.37
N LEU A 417 20.85 -12.90 3.70
CA LEU A 417 21.26 -13.99 2.80
C LEU A 417 20.08 -14.92 2.48
N GLU A 418 19.29 -15.31 3.48
CA GLU A 418 18.02 -16.04 3.28
C GLU A 418 17.06 -15.28 2.36
N THR A 419 16.99 -13.94 2.45
CA THR A 419 16.16 -13.12 1.57
C THR A 419 16.68 -13.12 0.12
N ILE A 420 18.01 -13.07 -0.07
CA ILE A 420 18.63 -13.16 -1.40
C ILE A 420 18.38 -14.54 -2.01
N GLU A 421 18.58 -15.61 -1.24
CA GLU A 421 18.28 -16.98 -1.66
C GLU A 421 16.81 -17.12 -2.08
N ALA A 422 15.90 -16.63 -1.26
CA ALA A 422 14.47 -16.63 -1.56
C ALA A 422 14.12 -15.81 -2.83
N ALA A 423 14.78 -14.67 -3.05
CA ALA A 423 14.58 -13.89 -4.28
C ALA A 423 14.99 -14.67 -5.54
N CYS A 424 15.95 -15.58 -5.41
CA CYS A 424 16.44 -16.43 -6.50
C CYS A 424 15.63 -17.70 -6.71
N LEU A 425 14.68 -18.05 -5.85
CA LEU A 425 13.92 -19.30 -5.88
C LEU A 425 13.30 -19.62 -7.25
N TYR A 426 12.82 -18.60 -7.94
CA TYR A 426 12.22 -18.72 -9.28
C TYR A 426 13.17 -18.36 -10.43
N LEU A 427 14.44 -18.10 -10.12
CA LEU A 427 15.50 -17.85 -11.09
C LEU A 427 16.25 -19.15 -11.43
N THR A 428 15.50 -20.16 -11.84
CA THR A 428 16.06 -21.46 -12.23
C THR A 428 15.60 -21.82 -13.66
N PRO A 429 16.36 -22.63 -14.41
CA PRO A 429 16.03 -22.98 -15.79
C PRO A 429 14.64 -23.59 -15.99
N GLY A 430 14.10 -24.29 -14.97
CA GLY A 430 12.80 -24.97 -15.04
C GLY A 430 11.57 -24.05 -14.95
N HIS A 431 11.74 -22.77 -14.58
CA HIS A 431 10.61 -21.86 -14.42
C HIS A 431 10.30 -21.07 -15.70
N THR A 432 9.43 -21.63 -16.56
CA THR A 432 9.02 -21.04 -17.84
C THR A 432 8.49 -19.62 -17.73
N LEU A 433 7.71 -19.30 -16.69
CA LEU A 433 7.16 -17.95 -16.48
C LEU A 433 8.26 -16.90 -16.35
N SER A 434 9.35 -17.22 -15.64
CA SER A 434 10.49 -16.30 -15.48
C SER A 434 11.14 -15.97 -16.82
N TRP A 435 11.34 -16.97 -17.68
CA TRP A 435 11.86 -16.75 -19.03
C TRP A 435 10.94 -15.91 -19.91
N VAL A 436 9.63 -16.14 -19.84
CA VAL A 436 8.65 -15.32 -20.58
C VAL A 436 8.72 -13.85 -20.12
N ILE A 437 8.76 -13.60 -18.81
CA ILE A 437 8.85 -12.24 -18.27
C ILE A 437 10.18 -11.57 -18.67
N ILE A 438 11.30 -12.29 -18.61
CA ILE A 438 12.61 -11.79 -19.06
C ILE A 438 12.56 -11.45 -20.55
N GLY A 439 11.98 -12.33 -21.38
CA GLY A 439 11.81 -12.08 -22.83
C GLY A 439 10.99 -10.82 -23.10
N LEU A 440 9.90 -10.59 -22.36
CA LEU A 440 9.10 -9.37 -22.48
C LEU A 440 9.88 -8.11 -22.05
N ASN A 441 10.70 -8.20 -21.01
CA ASN A 441 11.59 -7.11 -20.61
C ASN A 441 12.65 -6.81 -21.68
N LEU A 442 13.20 -7.83 -22.34
CA LEU A 442 14.12 -7.65 -23.48
C LEU A 442 13.43 -6.94 -24.64
N VAL A 443 12.19 -7.33 -24.99
CA VAL A 443 11.40 -6.64 -26.03
C VAL A 443 11.18 -5.17 -25.67
N ALA A 444 10.86 -4.87 -24.41
CA ALA A 444 10.70 -3.48 -23.96
C ALA A 444 12.01 -2.69 -24.08
N LEU A 445 13.14 -3.30 -23.69
CA LEU A 445 14.45 -2.69 -23.77
C LEU A 445 14.88 -2.43 -25.24
N VAL A 446 14.70 -3.41 -26.13
CA VAL A 446 14.94 -3.25 -27.57
C VAL A 446 14.07 -2.13 -28.15
N THR A 447 12.80 -2.05 -27.74
CA THR A 447 11.90 -0.96 -28.13
C THR A 447 12.46 0.40 -27.70
N LEU A 448 12.99 0.51 -26.48
CA LEU A 448 13.61 1.74 -25.98
C LEU A 448 14.84 2.12 -26.80
N PHE A 449 15.76 1.21 -27.04
CA PHE A 449 16.95 1.46 -27.87
C PHE A 449 16.59 1.87 -29.30
N TYR A 450 15.56 1.22 -29.88
CA TYR A 450 15.06 1.60 -31.20
C TYR A 450 14.54 3.04 -31.23
N GLN A 451 13.72 3.44 -30.22
CA GLN A 451 13.21 4.82 -30.16
C GLN A 451 14.34 5.83 -29.91
N MET A 452 15.32 5.47 -29.10
CA MET A 452 16.52 6.32 -28.88
C MET A 452 17.31 6.53 -30.16
N SER A 453 17.49 5.51 -31.00
CA SER A 453 18.19 5.62 -32.32
C SER A 453 17.44 6.54 -33.28
N LYS A 454 16.11 6.50 -33.27
CA LYS A 454 15.23 7.38 -34.07
C LYS A 454 15.15 8.81 -33.53
N LYS A 455 15.61 9.05 -32.30
CA LYS A 455 15.65 10.38 -31.66
C LYS A 455 14.26 11.06 -31.50
N ILE A 456 13.17 10.30 -31.48
CA ILE A 456 11.82 10.83 -31.30
C ILE A 456 11.49 10.87 -29.81
N ASN A 457 11.74 12.04 -29.17
CA ASN A 457 11.77 12.16 -27.70
C ASN A 457 10.47 11.75 -27.01
N ILE A 458 9.30 12.05 -27.56
CA ILE A 458 8.03 11.61 -26.96
C ILE A 458 7.87 10.08 -26.99
N LYS A 459 8.33 9.41 -28.04
CA LYS A 459 8.33 7.95 -28.13
C LYS A 459 9.36 7.35 -27.18
N ILE A 460 10.50 8.04 -26.95
CA ILE A 460 11.48 7.65 -25.93
C ILE A 460 10.83 7.67 -24.54
N LEU A 461 10.06 8.71 -24.19
CA LEU A 461 9.35 8.78 -22.92
C LEU A 461 8.36 7.60 -22.76
N TYR A 462 7.53 7.32 -23.76
CA TYR A 462 6.62 6.17 -23.73
C TYR A 462 7.35 4.82 -23.62
N ALA A 463 8.46 4.66 -24.34
CA ALA A 463 9.27 3.44 -24.26
C ALA A 463 9.93 3.28 -22.89
N THR A 464 10.36 4.38 -22.25
CA THR A 464 10.89 4.37 -20.87
C THR A 464 9.81 3.96 -19.88
N ILE A 465 8.57 4.47 -20.02
CA ILE A 465 7.43 4.06 -19.21
C ILE A 465 7.16 2.56 -19.40
N PHE A 466 7.19 2.07 -20.64
CA PHE A 466 6.98 0.66 -20.95
C PHE A 466 8.05 -0.24 -20.34
N VAL A 467 9.33 0.14 -20.38
CA VAL A 467 10.41 -0.58 -19.68
C VAL A 467 10.15 -0.61 -18.18
N THR A 468 9.81 0.52 -17.56
CA THR A 468 9.51 0.59 -16.13
C THR A 468 8.32 -0.31 -15.76
N PHE A 469 7.29 -0.35 -16.60
CA PHE A 469 6.12 -1.23 -16.43
C PHE A 469 6.54 -2.71 -16.47
N MET A 470 7.39 -3.10 -17.43
CA MET A 470 7.87 -4.48 -17.52
C MET A 470 8.80 -4.87 -16.36
N VAL A 471 9.58 -3.94 -15.82
CA VAL A 471 10.39 -4.16 -14.62
C VAL A 471 9.51 -4.41 -13.40
N ASN A 472 8.41 -3.69 -13.22
CA ASN A 472 7.46 -3.97 -12.13
C ASN A 472 6.90 -5.40 -12.25
N ILE A 473 6.57 -5.86 -13.46
CA ILE A 473 6.12 -7.24 -13.70
C ILE A 473 7.24 -8.25 -13.36
N LEU A 474 8.50 -7.96 -13.69
CA LEU A 474 9.63 -8.82 -13.33
C LEU A 474 9.78 -8.91 -11.80
N ILE A 475 9.68 -7.79 -11.13
CA ILE A 475 9.77 -7.73 -9.66
C ILE A 475 8.65 -8.57 -9.02
N ASP A 476 7.38 -8.35 -9.40
CA ASP A 476 6.24 -9.01 -8.76
C ASP A 476 6.07 -10.48 -9.19
N GLY A 477 6.28 -10.77 -10.47
CA GLY A 477 6.06 -12.11 -11.03
C GLY A 477 7.18 -13.11 -10.74
N VAL A 478 8.39 -12.62 -10.43
CA VAL A 478 9.58 -13.47 -10.24
C VAL A 478 10.20 -13.22 -8.88
N ILE A 479 10.75 -12.03 -8.64
CA ILE A 479 11.58 -11.74 -7.46
C ILE A 479 10.75 -11.75 -6.17
N MET A 480 9.69 -10.95 -6.11
CA MET A 480 8.86 -10.85 -4.91
C MET A 480 8.07 -12.12 -4.61
N ARG A 481 7.78 -12.92 -5.63
CA ARG A 481 7.20 -14.24 -5.45
C ARG A 481 8.10 -15.13 -4.58
N GLY A 482 9.39 -15.20 -4.90
CA GLY A 482 10.38 -15.96 -4.14
C GLY A 482 10.56 -15.39 -2.73
N VAL A 483 10.78 -14.07 -2.59
CA VAL A 483 10.94 -13.38 -1.31
C VAL A 483 9.75 -13.65 -0.36
N ARG A 484 8.53 -13.57 -0.88
CA ARG A 484 7.32 -13.83 -0.09
C ARG A 484 7.24 -15.29 0.37
N GLN A 485 7.52 -16.24 -0.52
CA GLN A 485 7.50 -17.66 -0.18
C GLN A 485 8.61 -18.04 0.81
N GLY A 486 9.84 -17.58 0.59
CA GLY A 486 10.96 -17.88 1.47
C GLY A 486 10.81 -17.30 2.87
N GLY A 487 10.14 -16.15 3.02
CA GLY A 487 9.87 -15.53 4.32
C GLY A 487 8.57 -15.96 5.00
N SER A 488 7.79 -16.86 4.39
CA SER A 488 6.47 -17.30 4.88
C SER A 488 6.57 -18.47 5.85
N CYS A 489 5.62 -18.53 6.79
CA CYS A 489 5.43 -19.69 7.68
C CYS A 489 4.42 -20.72 7.14
N LYS A 490 3.95 -20.58 5.90
CA LYS A 490 2.87 -21.41 5.33
C LYS A 490 3.18 -22.90 5.35
N GLU A 491 4.37 -23.28 4.89
CA GLU A 491 4.80 -24.69 4.83
C GLU A 491 4.88 -25.29 6.23
N PHE A 492 5.55 -24.60 7.15
CA PHE A 492 5.61 -25.01 8.55
C PHE A 492 4.21 -25.14 9.19
N SER A 493 3.33 -24.17 8.95
CA SER A 493 1.95 -24.21 9.47
C SER A 493 1.18 -25.44 8.95
N LYS A 494 1.32 -25.76 7.66
CA LYS A 494 0.71 -26.96 7.06
C LYS A 494 1.30 -28.26 7.62
N GLU A 495 2.60 -28.31 7.79
CA GLU A 495 3.30 -29.48 8.35
C GLU A 495 2.83 -29.78 9.77
N ILE A 496 2.80 -28.80 10.66
CA ILE A 496 2.36 -29.00 12.04
C ILE A 496 0.85 -29.34 12.12
N MET A 497 0.01 -28.76 11.25
CA MET A 497 -1.41 -29.12 11.16
C MET A 497 -1.64 -30.56 10.66
N ALA A 498 -0.75 -31.09 9.82
CA ALA A 498 -0.82 -32.46 9.35
C ALA A 498 -0.33 -33.48 10.39
N ASN A 499 0.68 -33.12 11.19
CA ASN A 499 1.35 -34.02 12.12
C ASN A 499 0.78 -34.01 13.53
N PHE A 500 0.08 -32.94 13.91
CA PHE A 500 -0.48 -32.78 15.27
C PHE A 500 -1.97 -32.40 15.22
N PRO A 501 -2.80 -32.85 16.17
CA PRO A 501 -4.25 -32.59 16.19
C PRO A 501 -4.57 -31.17 16.68
N LEU A 502 -4.01 -30.17 16.00
CA LEU A 502 -4.19 -28.77 16.33
C LEU A 502 -5.58 -28.28 15.93
N ASN A 503 -6.26 -27.62 16.83
CA ASN A 503 -7.60 -27.06 16.58
C ASN A 503 -7.85 -25.84 17.50
N LYS A 504 -9.02 -25.22 17.34
CA LYS A 504 -9.39 -24.04 18.10
C LYS A 504 -9.48 -24.25 19.62
N ASP A 505 -9.69 -25.48 20.09
CA ASP A 505 -9.88 -25.77 21.51
C ASP A 505 -8.57 -26.00 22.25
N ASN A 506 -7.48 -26.34 21.53
CA ASN A 506 -6.23 -26.80 22.12
C ASN A 506 -4.97 -26.01 21.70
N THR A 507 -5.10 -24.96 20.87
CA THR A 507 -3.94 -24.25 20.32
C THR A 507 -3.85 -22.82 20.85
N PHE A 508 -2.77 -22.52 21.56
CA PHE A 508 -2.60 -21.29 22.31
C PHE A 508 -1.37 -20.49 21.87
N VAL A 509 -1.46 -19.17 22.02
CA VAL A 509 -0.37 -18.20 21.82
C VAL A 509 -0.41 -17.13 22.88
N MET A 510 0.70 -16.41 23.06
CA MET A 510 0.69 -15.15 23.81
C MET A 510 0.08 -14.04 22.98
N ASN A 511 -0.74 -13.20 23.61
CA ASN A 511 -1.34 -12.03 22.98
C ASN A 511 -1.09 -10.75 23.81
N ASN A 512 0.19 -10.39 23.94
CA ASN A 512 0.62 -9.16 24.59
C ASN A 512 1.70 -8.47 23.73
N LEU A 513 1.28 -7.55 22.89
CA LEU A 513 2.13 -6.87 21.90
C LEU A 513 3.29 -6.06 22.50
N LYS A 514 3.26 -5.72 23.77
CA LYS A 514 4.39 -5.05 24.44
C LYS A 514 5.53 -6.02 24.72
N SER A 515 5.21 -7.28 24.97
CA SER A 515 6.18 -8.29 25.42
C SER A 515 6.49 -9.36 24.38
N TYR A 516 5.52 -9.67 23.50
CA TYR A 516 5.60 -10.76 22.52
C TYR A 516 5.23 -10.29 21.11
N ARG A 517 5.73 -10.99 20.10
CA ARG A 517 5.35 -10.78 18.70
C ARG A 517 4.23 -11.73 18.30
N ASN A 518 3.15 -11.18 17.75
CA ASN A 518 2.04 -11.99 17.31
C ASN A 518 2.37 -12.76 16.02
N LEU A 519 1.87 -14.00 15.94
CA LEU A 519 2.06 -14.97 14.86
C LEU A 519 0.91 -14.87 13.84
N TYR A 520 0.68 -13.69 13.24
CA TYR A 520 -0.48 -13.48 12.37
C TYR A 520 -0.44 -14.36 11.11
N GLY A 521 0.76 -14.60 10.55
CA GLY A 521 0.93 -15.49 9.40
C GLY A 521 0.52 -16.93 9.72
N ALA A 522 1.02 -17.47 10.83
CA ALA A 522 0.65 -18.81 11.28
C ALA A 522 -0.85 -18.90 11.59
N ASN A 523 -1.42 -17.90 12.28
CA ASN A 523 -2.86 -17.84 12.55
C ASN A 523 -3.70 -17.89 11.28
N PHE A 524 -3.29 -17.15 10.23
CA PHE A 524 -3.97 -17.16 8.93
C PHE A 524 -3.91 -18.55 8.27
N TYR A 525 -2.71 -19.15 8.19
CA TYR A 525 -2.53 -20.43 7.51
C TYR A 525 -3.10 -21.63 8.27
N MET A 526 -3.32 -21.46 9.58
CA MET A 526 -3.97 -22.46 10.44
C MET A 526 -5.48 -22.24 10.61
N GLY A 527 -6.08 -21.27 9.89
CA GLY A 527 -7.53 -21.04 9.92
C GLY A 527 -8.02 -20.31 11.17
N ASN A 528 -7.25 -19.36 11.69
CA ASN A 528 -7.65 -18.50 12.83
C ASN A 528 -8.03 -19.27 14.12
N ILE A 529 -7.24 -20.31 14.44
CA ILE A 529 -7.52 -21.21 15.57
C ILE A 529 -6.88 -20.79 16.89
N PHE A 530 -6.10 -19.71 16.95
CA PHE A 530 -5.33 -19.35 18.12
C PHE A 530 -6.19 -18.80 19.27
N ARG A 531 -5.92 -19.27 20.49
CA ARG A 531 -6.49 -18.79 21.74
C ARG A 531 -5.44 -18.09 22.61
N ASN A 532 -5.90 -17.27 23.55
CA ASN A 532 -5.05 -16.49 24.43
C ASN A 532 -4.62 -17.31 25.65
N PHE A 533 -3.36 -17.76 25.68
CA PHE A 533 -2.80 -18.53 26.80
C PHE A 533 -2.83 -17.75 28.13
N GLU A 534 -2.48 -16.48 28.10
CA GLU A 534 -2.39 -15.64 29.30
C GLU A 534 -3.76 -15.41 29.96
N LYS A 535 -4.80 -15.26 29.15
CA LYS A 535 -6.19 -15.03 29.61
C LYS A 535 -6.84 -16.31 30.12
N GLU A 536 -6.64 -17.44 29.42
CA GLU A 536 -7.39 -18.66 29.68
C GLU A 536 -6.72 -19.60 30.68
N ARG A 537 -5.39 -19.56 30.80
CA ARG A 537 -4.62 -20.41 31.72
C ARG A 537 -4.98 -21.90 31.60
N PRO A 538 -4.89 -22.48 30.40
CA PRO A 538 -5.33 -23.86 30.16
C PRO A 538 -4.48 -24.87 30.94
N THR A 539 -5.02 -26.08 31.15
CA THR A 539 -4.30 -27.15 31.85
C THR A 539 -3.32 -27.88 30.95
N GLU A 540 -3.67 -28.08 29.69
CA GLU A 540 -2.83 -28.74 28.67
C GLU A 540 -3.17 -28.23 27.28
N GLY A 541 -2.33 -28.48 26.30
CA GLY A 541 -2.55 -28.14 24.91
C GLY A 541 -1.25 -27.95 24.14
N TYR A 542 -1.37 -27.21 23.04
CA TYR A 542 -0.28 -26.84 22.16
C TYR A 542 -0.01 -25.34 22.21
N PHE A 543 1.25 -24.97 22.22
CA PHE A 543 1.67 -23.59 22.35
C PHE A 543 2.64 -23.22 21.22
N LEU A 544 2.32 -22.17 20.46
CA LEU A 544 3.20 -21.62 19.43
C LEU A 544 3.85 -20.33 19.93
N SER A 545 5.15 -20.24 19.70
CA SER A 545 5.94 -19.04 20.03
C SER A 545 7.09 -18.85 19.04
N GLY A 546 7.64 -17.64 19.01
CA GLY A 546 8.96 -17.42 18.44
C GLY A 546 10.03 -18.04 19.35
N GLU A 547 11.07 -18.60 18.76
CA GLU A 547 12.17 -19.27 19.48
C GLU A 547 12.75 -18.40 20.60
N LYS A 548 13.09 -17.14 20.31
CA LYS A 548 13.66 -16.19 21.28
C LYS A 548 12.65 -15.69 22.33
N GLU A 549 11.37 -15.82 22.06
CA GLU A 549 10.33 -15.37 22.96
C GLU A 549 9.98 -16.42 24.00
N MET A 550 10.32 -17.69 23.72
CA MET A 550 10.09 -18.78 24.64
C MET A 550 10.85 -18.62 25.98
N GLU A 551 12.04 -18.00 25.95
CA GLU A 551 12.77 -17.65 27.18
C GLU A 551 11.93 -16.81 28.15
N LYS A 552 11.19 -15.83 27.63
CA LYS A 552 10.30 -14.98 28.43
C LYS A 552 9.09 -15.75 28.94
N VAL A 553 8.55 -16.65 28.11
CA VAL A 553 7.43 -17.53 28.52
C VAL A 553 7.88 -18.44 29.65
N LEU A 554 9.06 -19.05 29.54
CA LEU A 554 9.63 -19.92 30.58
C LEU A 554 9.92 -19.13 31.86
N ALA A 555 10.42 -17.92 31.76
CA ALA A 555 10.66 -17.07 32.95
C ALA A 555 9.35 -16.70 33.68
N GLY A 556 8.24 -16.51 32.97
CA GLY A 556 6.97 -16.16 33.57
C GLY A 556 6.09 -17.36 33.98
N TYR A 557 6.23 -18.48 33.28
CA TYR A 557 5.29 -19.62 33.43
C TYR A 557 5.97 -20.97 33.62
N GLY A 558 7.31 -21.07 33.54
CA GLY A 558 8.04 -22.32 33.61
C GLY A 558 7.94 -23.04 34.96
N GLU A 559 7.63 -22.33 36.05
CA GLU A 559 7.35 -22.94 37.36
C GLU A 559 6.02 -23.67 37.38
N GLN A 560 5.00 -23.11 36.69
CA GLN A 560 3.62 -23.59 36.68
C GLN A 560 3.33 -24.59 35.56
N TYR A 561 4.10 -24.54 34.47
CA TYR A 561 3.88 -25.35 33.27
C TYR A 561 5.18 -26.04 32.84
N GLN A 562 5.01 -27.23 32.29
CA GLN A 562 6.04 -27.92 31.53
C GLN A 562 5.78 -27.68 30.04
N PHE A 563 6.83 -27.39 29.25
CA PHE A 563 6.75 -27.21 27.81
C PHE A 563 7.76 -28.16 27.13
N ASP A 564 7.24 -29.04 26.27
CA ASP A 564 8.04 -30.00 25.52
C ASP A 564 8.02 -29.59 24.05
N GLN A 565 9.20 -29.33 23.46
CA GLN A 565 9.31 -28.92 22.07
C GLN A 565 8.97 -30.07 21.13
N LEU A 566 8.05 -29.85 20.19
CA LEU A 566 7.61 -30.84 19.21
C LEU A 566 8.16 -30.58 17.81
N ALA A 567 8.17 -29.31 17.37
CA ALA A 567 8.61 -28.94 16.03
C ALA A 567 9.20 -27.50 16.02
N ILE A 568 10.10 -27.24 15.09
CA ILE A 568 10.70 -25.93 14.85
C ILE A 568 10.77 -25.68 13.34
N SER A 569 10.49 -24.43 12.90
CA SER A 569 10.58 -24.08 11.49
C SER A 569 12.03 -24.13 10.98
N ASP A 570 12.24 -24.66 9.77
CA ASP A 570 13.58 -24.75 9.16
C ASP A 570 14.21 -23.37 8.96
N LYS A 571 13.39 -22.38 8.53
CA LYS A 571 13.83 -21.04 8.17
C LYS A 571 13.37 -19.98 9.17
N THR A 572 14.08 -18.86 9.15
CA THR A 572 13.67 -17.62 9.83
C THR A 572 12.42 -17.05 9.14
N ILE A 573 11.37 -16.81 9.91
CA ILE A 573 10.14 -16.22 9.38
C ILE A 573 10.26 -14.69 9.36
N SER A 574 10.03 -14.08 8.19
CA SER A 574 10.25 -12.63 7.99
C SER A 574 9.40 -11.76 8.90
N GLU A 575 8.18 -12.19 9.23
CA GLU A 575 7.27 -11.50 10.15
C GLU A 575 7.87 -11.34 11.54
N LEU A 576 8.52 -12.38 12.04
CA LEU A 576 9.07 -12.47 13.41
C LEU A 576 10.55 -12.14 13.49
N LYS A 577 11.30 -12.28 12.38
CA LYS A 577 12.77 -12.26 12.33
C LYS A 577 13.40 -13.34 13.22
N GLN A 578 12.73 -14.47 13.37
CA GLN A 578 13.16 -15.65 14.13
C GLN A 578 12.38 -16.88 13.66
N LYS A 579 12.76 -18.06 14.13
CA LYS A 579 12.04 -19.31 13.89
C LYS A 579 10.77 -19.38 14.73
N ILE A 580 9.77 -20.15 14.27
CA ILE A 580 8.56 -20.51 15.03
C ILE A 580 8.77 -21.91 15.60
N VAL A 581 8.33 -22.11 16.83
CA VAL A 581 8.43 -23.38 17.55
C VAL A 581 7.06 -23.78 18.07
N LEU A 582 6.72 -25.05 17.91
CA LEU A 582 5.55 -25.67 18.49
C LEU A 582 5.94 -26.46 19.73
N TYR A 583 5.25 -26.21 20.82
CA TYR A 583 5.41 -26.93 22.09
C TYR A 583 4.11 -27.65 22.45
N ARG A 584 4.22 -28.82 23.11
CA ARG A 584 3.15 -29.36 23.94
C ARG A 584 3.37 -28.82 25.35
N PHE A 585 2.32 -28.39 26.03
CA PHE A 585 2.41 -27.96 27.41
C PHE A 585 1.43 -28.70 28.30
N GLN A 586 1.80 -28.83 29.58
CA GLN A 586 0.97 -29.37 30.63
C GLN A 586 1.21 -28.56 31.91
N ARG A 587 0.14 -28.24 32.62
CA ARG A 587 0.23 -27.59 33.93
C ARG A 587 0.78 -28.56 34.95
N LYS A 588 1.82 -28.16 35.66
CA LYS A 588 2.40 -28.95 36.74
C LYS A 588 1.37 -29.04 37.89
N THR A 589 1.12 -30.23 38.36
CA THR A 589 0.33 -30.42 39.58
C THR A 589 1.10 -29.78 40.73
N PRO A 590 0.49 -28.95 41.60
CA PRO A 590 1.21 -28.49 42.80
C PRO A 590 1.75 -29.72 43.54
N ALA A 591 3.01 -29.66 43.93
CA ALA A 591 3.56 -30.68 44.82
C ALA A 591 2.67 -30.77 46.05
N PRO A 592 2.31 -31.99 46.52
CA PRO A 592 1.39 -32.18 47.64
C PRO A 592 1.89 -31.49 48.91
#